data_9780ecc406f0986a0ed40e692ac1e2e6
#
_entry.id   9780ecc406f0986a0ed40e692ac1e2e6
#
_cell.length_a   1.000
_cell.length_b   1.000
_cell.length_c   1.000
_cell.angle_alpha   90.00
_cell.angle_beta   90.00
_cell.angle_gamma   90.00
#
_symmetry.space_group_name_H-M   'P 1'
#
loop_
_entity.id
_entity.type
_entity.pdbx_description
1 polymer ?
#
loop_
_entity_poly.entity_id
_entity_poly.type
_entity_poly.pdbx_seq_one_letter_code
_entity_poly.pdbx_strand_id
1 'polypeptide(L)'
;VIFNADEDISERVIFPVTPSQSNGIEDARFVRFGDDDRGIYYATYTAYSGRAIRSELIETADFTSFRMSPLRGAASQNKGMALFPRKINGQYAMIARQDNENLYLVYSDDLHTWETGAAILKPAMPWEFLQIGNCGSPIELDEGWLLLTHGVGPVRKYSIGAVLFDRIDPSKVIARLCEPLLGPEPAEREGYVPNVVYT
;
A
#
# COMPACT_ATOMS: atom_id res chain seq x y z
N VAL A 1 -18.02 8.66 6.76
CA VAL A 1 -17.84 8.79 8.22
C VAL A 1 -17.51 10.24 8.50
N ILE A 2 -18.13 10.81 9.53
CA ILE A 2 -17.87 12.20 9.95
C ILE A 2 -17.60 12.18 11.45
N PHE A 3 -16.54 12.85 11.87
CA PHE A 3 -16.15 13.06 13.26
C PHE A 3 -16.41 14.52 13.68
N ASN A 4 -16.53 14.77 14.97
CA ASN A 4 -16.60 16.14 15.47
C ASN A 4 -15.24 16.83 15.27
N ALA A 5 -15.27 18.12 14.93
CA ALA A 5 -14.05 18.89 14.71
C ALA A 5 -13.16 19.00 15.99
N ASP A 6 -13.81 18.99 17.16
CA ASP A 6 -13.14 19.09 18.46
C ASP A 6 -12.57 17.74 18.98
N GLU A 7 -12.86 16.64 18.28
CA GLU A 7 -12.35 15.32 18.63
C GLU A 7 -10.90 15.19 18.16
N ASP A 8 -10.00 14.76 19.03
CA ASP A 8 -8.59 14.54 18.67
C ASP A 8 -8.48 13.45 17.60
N ILE A 9 -7.54 13.61 16.68
CA ILE A 9 -7.33 12.64 15.59
C ILE A 9 -7.00 11.24 16.13
N SER A 10 -6.34 11.14 17.26
CA SER A 10 -6.02 9.88 17.95
C SER A 10 -7.23 9.13 18.49
N GLU A 11 -8.38 9.81 18.62
CA GLU A 11 -9.64 9.24 19.11
C GLU A 11 -10.59 8.85 17.96
N ARG A 12 -10.27 9.24 16.72
CA ARG A 12 -11.09 8.97 15.52
C ARG A 12 -10.90 7.55 15.03
N VAL A 13 -11.87 6.71 15.27
CA VAL A 13 -11.84 5.29 14.88
C VAL A 13 -12.86 5.02 13.77
N ILE A 14 -12.39 4.51 12.64
CA ILE A 14 -13.25 4.06 11.55
C ILE A 14 -13.53 2.57 11.73
N PHE A 15 -14.80 2.23 11.92
CA PHE A 15 -15.26 0.85 12.06
C PHE A 15 -15.75 0.28 10.72
N PRO A 16 -15.66 -1.06 10.53
CA PRO A 16 -16.29 -1.75 9.42
C PRO A 16 -17.81 -1.53 9.42
N VAL A 17 -18.37 -1.12 8.27
CA VAL A 17 -19.81 -0.81 8.15
C VAL A 17 -20.48 -1.44 6.91
N THR A 18 -19.70 -2.06 6.02
CA THR A 18 -20.23 -2.66 4.78
C THR A 18 -20.06 -4.19 4.78
N PRO A 19 -20.84 -4.92 3.95
CA PRO A 19 -20.68 -6.37 3.82
C PRO A 19 -19.27 -6.82 3.40
N SER A 20 -18.54 -6.01 2.61
CA SER A 20 -17.14 -6.31 2.22
C SER A 20 -16.17 -6.23 3.39
N GLN A 21 -16.54 -5.54 4.46
CA GLN A 21 -15.75 -5.26 5.65
C GLN A 21 -16.17 -6.09 6.87
N SER A 22 -17.11 -7.04 6.72
CA SER A 22 -17.77 -7.72 7.84
C SER A 22 -16.81 -8.50 8.76
N ASN A 23 -15.60 -8.82 8.29
CA ASN A 23 -14.55 -9.47 9.07
C ASN A 23 -13.34 -8.55 9.32
N GLY A 24 -13.47 -7.25 9.08
CA GLY A 24 -12.47 -6.25 9.41
C GLY A 24 -11.97 -5.43 8.23
N ILE A 25 -11.26 -4.38 8.59
CA ILE A 25 -10.48 -3.53 7.69
C ILE A 25 -9.07 -3.41 8.26
N GLU A 26 -8.07 -3.33 7.39
CA GLU A 26 -6.67 -3.27 7.80
C GLU A 26 -5.79 -2.50 6.80
N ASP A 27 -4.59 -2.15 7.21
CA ASP A 27 -3.48 -1.69 6.35
C ASP A 27 -3.81 -0.43 5.52
N ALA A 28 -4.39 0.59 6.12
CA ALA A 28 -4.64 1.86 5.42
C ALA A 28 -3.32 2.55 5.05
N ARG A 29 -3.14 2.84 3.75
CA ARG A 29 -1.95 3.45 3.16
C ARG A 29 -2.28 4.82 2.62
N PHE A 30 -2.07 5.82 3.46
CA PHE A 30 -2.36 7.21 3.12
C PHE A 30 -1.28 7.83 2.23
N VAL A 31 -1.74 8.66 1.31
CA VAL A 31 -0.90 9.55 0.50
C VAL A 31 -1.63 10.87 0.29
N ARG A 32 -0.89 11.97 0.37
CA ARG A 32 -1.38 13.28 -0.07
C ARG A 32 -1.23 13.35 -1.58
N PHE A 33 -2.33 13.64 -2.28
CA PHE A 33 -2.36 13.67 -3.73
C PHE A 33 -2.41 15.11 -4.26
N GLY A 34 -1.50 15.43 -5.19
CA GLY A 34 -1.37 16.76 -5.79
C GLY A 34 -0.38 17.67 -5.07
N ASP A 35 0.06 18.69 -5.79
CA ASP A 35 1.13 19.62 -5.38
C ASP A 35 0.60 20.90 -4.74
N ASP A 36 -0.72 21.11 -4.71
CA ASP A 36 -1.35 22.31 -4.17
C ASP A 36 -1.61 22.21 -2.67
N ASP A 37 -1.75 23.37 -2.00
CA ASP A 37 -2.00 23.45 -0.55
C ASP A 37 -3.36 22.85 -0.11
N ARG A 38 -4.23 22.53 -1.08
CA ARG A 38 -5.53 21.90 -0.86
C ARG A 38 -5.56 20.44 -1.22
N GLY A 39 -4.40 19.75 -1.17
CA GLY A 39 -4.27 18.35 -1.52
C GLY A 39 -5.26 17.46 -0.77
N ILE A 40 -5.89 16.55 -1.49
CA ILE A 40 -6.74 15.51 -0.92
C ILE A 40 -5.85 14.35 -0.49
N TYR A 41 -6.16 13.78 0.67
CA TYR A 41 -5.54 12.54 1.11
C TYR A 41 -6.37 11.36 0.64
N TYR A 42 -5.71 10.43 -0.03
CA TYR A 42 -6.27 9.13 -0.38
C TYR A 42 -5.59 8.05 0.44
N ALA A 43 -6.35 7.04 0.83
CA ALA A 43 -5.76 5.82 1.35
C ALA A 43 -6.41 4.60 0.70
N THR A 44 -5.61 3.68 0.23
CA THR A 44 -6.09 2.34 -0.02
C THR A 44 -6.02 1.54 1.27
N TYR A 45 -7.01 0.71 1.50
CA TYR A 45 -7.06 -0.19 2.64
C TYR A 45 -7.60 -1.55 2.22
N THR A 46 -7.38 -2.54 3.05
CA THR A 46 -7.87 -3.89 2.84
C THR A 46 -9.21 -4.07 3.54
N ALA A 47 -10.23 -4.49 2.79
CA ALA A 47 -11.52 -4.94 3.33
C ALA A 47 -11.60 -6.46 3.24
N TYR A 48 -12.03 -7.10 4.34
CA TYR A 48 -12.18 -8.55 4.43
C TYR A 48 -13.61 -8.93 4.85
N SER A 49 -14.26 -9.78 4.05
CA SER A 49 -15.63 -10.25 4.28
C SER A 49 -15.71 -11.64 4.93
N GLY A 50 -14.57 -12.23 5.33
CA GLY A 50 -14.51 -13.64 5.74
C GLY A 50 -14.42 -14.62 4.54
N ARG A 51 -14.71 -14.16 3.32
CA ARG A 51 -14.64 -14.96 2.09
C ARG A 51 -13.76 -14.35 1.02
N ALA A 52 -13.75 -13.05 0.92
CA ALA A 52 -13.00 -12.31 -0.10
C ALA A 52 -12.22 -11.16 0.55
N ILE A 53 -11.04 -10.93 0.01
CA ILE A 53 -10.19 -9.77 0.30
C ILE A 53 -10.27 -8.85 -0.91
N ARG A 54 -10.35 -7.54 -0.67
CA ARG A 54 -10.28 -6.52 -1.72
C ARG A 54 -9.68 -5.23 -1.20
N SER A 55 -9.11 -4.46 -2.11
CA SER A 55 -8.72 -3.09 -1.83
C SER A 55 -9.91 -2.15 -1.98
N GLU A 56 -10.06 -1.22 -1.05
CA GLU A 56 -11.02 -0.13 -1.08
C GLU A 56 -10.30 1.19 -0.85
N LEU A 57 -10.97 2.33 -1.09
CA LEU A 57 -10.41 3.66 -1.06
C LEU A 57 -11.07 4.51 0.04
N ILE A 58 -10.24 5.20 0.80
CA ILE A 58 -10.61 6.33 1.68
C ILE A 58 -10.18 7.61 1.01
N GLU A 59 -11.02 8.65 1.11
CA GLU A 59 -10.74 10.01 0.68
C GLU A 59 -11.06 10.96 1.83
N THR A 60 -10.16 11.89 2.12
CA THR A 60 -10.37 12.96 3.09
C THR A 60 -9.53 14.20 2.74
N ALA A 61 -10.08 15.38 3.00
CA ALA A 61 -9.33 16.64 2.87
C ALA A 61 -8.85 17.17 4.23
N ASP A 62 -9.46 16.72 5.33
CA ASP A 62 -9.34 17.35 6.64
C ASP A 62 -9.20 16.36 7.82
N PHE A 63 -9.18 15.08 7.53
CA PHE A 63 -9.21 13.99 8.52
C PHE A 63 -10.40 14.05 9.50
N THR A 64 -11.41 14.88 9.18
CA THR A 64 -12.68 14.98 9.93
C THR A 64 -13.81 14.28 9.19
N SER A 65 -13.85 14.47 7.87
CA SER A 65 -14.80 13.83 6.97
C SER A 65 -14.09 12.82 6.07
N PHE A 66 -14.57 11.58 6.09
CA PHE A 66 -14.02 10.49 5.31
C PHE A 66 -15.07 9.90 4.37
N ARG A 67 -14.74 9.82 3.10
CA ARG A 67 -15.51 9.10 2.10
C ARG A 67 -14.84 7.76 1.83
N MET A 68 -15.60 6.69 1.95
CA MET A 68 -15.13 5.33 1.68
C MET A 68 -15.84 4.78 0.46
N SER A 69 -15.10 4.14 -0.44
CA SER A 69 -15.64 3.60 -1.69
C SER A 69 -14.90 2.33 -2.13
N PRO A 70 -15.59 1.36 -2.74
CA PRO A 70 -14.93 0.19 -3.28
C PRO A 70 -14.09 0.53 -4.51
N LEU A 71 -12.94 -0.10 -4.66
CA LEU A 71 -12.20 -0.16 -5.92
C LEU A 71 -12.74 -1.30 -6.79
N ARG A 72 -12.66 -1.13 -8.11
CA ARG A 72 -13.11 -2.07 -9.13
C ARG A 72 -11.95 -2.53 -10.00
N GLY A 73 -12.18 -3.58 -10.79
CA GLY A 73 -11.19 -4.14 -11.70
C GLY A 73 -10.36 -5.24 -11.06
N ALA A 74 -9.58 -5.92 -11.89
CA ALA A 74 -8.84 -7.12 -11.50
C ALA A 74 -7.76 -6.85 -10.46
N ALA A 75 -7.09 -5.68 -10.52
CA ALA A 75 -6.04 -5.32 -9.57
C ALA A 75 -6.55 -5.12 -8.15
N SER A 76 -7.84 -4.76 -7.97
CA SER A 76 -8.43 -4.51 -6.66
C SER A 76 -8.84 -5.77 -5.90
N GLN A 77 -8.76 -6.96 -6.52
CA GLN A 77 -9.21 -8.24 -5.97
C GLN A 77 -8.23 -8.84 -4.94
N ASN A 78 -7.18 -8.13 -4.60
CA ASN A 78 -6.22 -8.51 -3.57
C ASN A 78 -5.93 -7.28 -2.69
N LYS A 79 -5.02 -7.41 -1.74
CA LYS A 79 -4.56 -6.35 -0.87
C LYS A 79 -3.23 -5.75 -1.33
N GLY A 80 -2.84 -4.66 -0.68
CA GLY A 80 -1.51 -4.08 -0.87
C GLY A 80 -1.43 -3.05 -1.98
N MET A 81 -2.54 -2.49 -2.45
CA MET A 81 -2.49 -1.35 -3.36
C MET A 81 -1.97 -0.09 -2.64
N ALA A 82 -1.26 0.78 -3.37
CA ALA A 82 -0.82 2.07 -2.88
C ALA A 82 -0.70 3.08 -4.02
N LEU A 83 -1.37 4.22 -3.88
CA LEU A 83 -1.44 5.27 -4.89
C LEU A 83 -0.15 6.09 -4.92
N PHE A 84 0.33 6.44 -6.11
CA PHE A 84 1.36 7.46 -6.26
C PHE A 84 0.82 8.83 -5.84
N PRO A 85 1.67 9.73 -5.31
CA PRO A 85 1.22 11.05 -4.82
C PRO A 85 0.73 12.00 -5.91
N ARG A 86 0.97 11.69 -7.16
CA ARG A 86 0.50 12.42 -8.34
C ARG A 86 0.31 11.51 -9.54
N LYS A 87 -0.30 12.04 -10.58
CA LYS A 87 -0.40 11.33 -11.87
C LYS A 87 0.98 11.15 -12.52
N ILE A 88 1.18 9.99 -13.12
CA ILE A 88 2.33 9.63 -13.93
C ILE A 88 1.87 9.62 -15.39
N ASN A 89 2.50 10.43 -16.24
CA ASN A 89 2.13 10.56 -17.65
C ASN A 89 0.63 10.83 -17.89
N GLY A 90 0.00 11.60 -16.99
CA GLY A 90 -1.41 11.98 -17.09
C GLY A 90 -2.40 10.97 -16.50
N GLN A 91 -1.96 9.79 -16.10
CA GLN A 91 -2.80 8.74 -15.50
C GLN A 91 -2.55 8.59 -13.99
N TYR A 92 -3.56 8.15 -13.25
CA TYR A 92 -3.34 7.62 -11.91
C TYR A 92 -2.48 6.37 -11.99
N ALA A 93 -1.60 6.19 -11.01
CA ALA A 93 -0.73 5.02 -10.90
C ALA A 93 -0.79 4.43 -9.49
N MET A 94 -0.81 3.12 -9.38
CA MET A 94 -0.71 2.41 -8.11
C MET A 94 0.33 1.29 -8.19
N ILE A 95 1.01 1.08 -7.08
CA ILE A 95 1.64 -0.21 -6.81
C ILE A 95 0.54 -1.17 -6.37
N ALA A 96 0.57 -2.40 -6.88
CA ALA A 96 -0.40 -3.45 -6.55
C ALA A 96 0.31 -4.80 -6.36
N ARG A 97 -0.41 -5.77 -5.79
CA ARG A 97 0.10 -7.13 -5.57
C ARG A 97 -0.95 -8.15 -6.02
N GLN A 98 -1.19 -8.22 -7.31
CA GLN A 98 -2.30 -8.96 -7.92
C GLN A 98 -2.21 -10.48 -7.69
N ASP A 99 -1.02 -11.05 -7.77
CA ASP A 99 -0.75 -12.49 -7.60
C ASP A 99 -0.30 -12.87 -6.18
N ASN A 100 -0.27 -11.90 -5.27
CA ASN A 100 0.19 -12.06 -3.89
C ASN A 100 1.68 -12.44 -3.73
N GLU A 101 2.46 -12.35 -4.79
CA GLU A 101 3.88 -12.69 -4.81
C GLU A 101 4.74 -11.49 -5.28
N ASN A 102 4.34 -10.86 -6.38
CA ASN A 102 5.11 -9.83 -7.07
C ASN A 102 4.48 -8.43 -6.89
N LEU A 103 5.29 -7.38 -7.11
CA LEU A 103 4.79 -6.02 -7.24
C LEU A 103 4.45 -5.70 -8.69
N TYR A 104 3.30 -5.07 -8.86
CA TYR A 104 2.75 -4.63 -10.14
C TYR A 104 2.63 -3.12 -10.16
N LEU A 105 2.82 -2.52 -11.31
CA LEU A 105 2.47 -1.14 -11.61
C LEU A 105 1.20 -1.13 -12.45
N VAL A 106 0.19 -0.45 -11.96
CA VAL A 106 -1.13 -0.36 -12.59
C VAL A 106 -1.45 1.09 -12.88
N TYR A 107 -1.90 1.38 -14.10
CA TYR A 107 -2.34 2.71 -14.50
C TYR A 107 -3.85 2.74 -14.71
N SER A 108 -4.47 3.88 -14.46
CA SER A 108 -5.88 4.12 -14.73
C SER A 108 -6.18 5.60 -15.05
N ASP A 109 -7.15 5.83 -15.89
CA ASP A 109 -7.73 7.16 -16.11
C ASP A 109 -8.78 7.50 -15.03
N ASP A 110 -9.29 6.50 -14.35
CA ASP A 110 -10.29 6.59 -13.29
C ASP A 110 -9.73 6.08 -11.94
N LEU A 111 -9.85 6.91 -10.91
CA LEU A 111 -9.35 6.61 -9.57
C LEU A 111 -10.00 5.36 -8.92
N HIS A 112 -11.18 4.97 -9.37
CA HIS A 112 -11.94 3.87 -8.78
C HIS A 112 -11.84 2.54 -9.54
N THR A 113 -11.28 2.53 -10.76
CA THR A 113 -11.24 1.33 -11.62
C THR A 113 -9.80 0.97 -11.98
N TRP A 114 -9.37 -0.23 -11.61
CA TRP A 114 -7.98 -0.69 -11.73
C TRP A 114 -7.92 -2.09 -12.34
N GLU A 115 -7.55 -2.14 -13.60
CA GLU A 115 -7.40 -3.39 -14.35
C GLU A 115 -6.01 -4.01 -14.12
N THR A 116 -5.64 -5.02 -14.88
CA THR A 116 -4.37 -5.71 -14.71
C THR A 116 -3.17 -4.82 -15.07
N GLY A 117 -2.18 -4.78 -14.20
CA GLY A 117 -0.91 -4.08 -14.41
C GLY A 117 0.20 -5.00 -14.89
N ALA A 118 1.39 -4.40 -15.07
CA ALA A 118 2.62 -5.12 -15.37
C ALA A 118 3.42 -5.43 -14.10
N ALA A 119 3.96 -6.64 -13.98
CA ALA A 119 4.88 -6.99 -12.90
C ALA A 119 6.19 -6.20 -13.08
N ILE A 120 6.56 -5.42 -12.07
CA ILE A 120 7.75 -4.55 -12.08
C ILE A 120 8.84 -5.02 -11.12
N LEU A 121 8.49 -5.80 -10.11
CA LEU A 121 9.45 -6.32 -9.15
C LEU A 121 9.02 -7.71 -8.67
N LYS A 122 10.00 -8.62 -8.66
CA LYS A 122 9.82 -10.00 -8.17
C LYS A 122 10.71 -10.26 -6.96
N PRO A 123 10.36 -11.21 -6.10
CA PRO A 123 11.28 -11.73 -5.10
C PRO A 123 12.62 -12.13 -5.73
N ALA A 124 13.72 -11.68 -5.15
CA ALA A 124 15.06 -12.00 -5.66
C ALA A 124 16.07 -12.27 -4.54
N MET A 125 15.79 -11.81 -3.34
CA MET A 125 16.66 -11.97 -2.19
C MET A 125 16.17 -13.11 -1.27
N PRO A 126 17.05 -13.79 -0.52
CA PRO A 126 16.62 -14.85 0.39
C PRO A 126 15.56 -14.42 1.40
N TRP A 127 15.58 -13.16 1.84
CA TRP A 127 14.62 -12.61 2.79
C TRP A 127 13.26 -12.26 2.15
N GLU A 128 13.13 -12.37 0.83
CA GLU A 128 11.90 -12.18 0.06
C GLU A 128 11.35 -13.50 -0.51
N PHE A 129 11.91 -14.63 -0.12
CA PHE A 129 11.75 -15.94 -0.76
C PHE A 129 10.29 -16.31 -1.12
N LEU A 130 9.33 -15.94 -0.29
CA LEU A 130 7.91 -16.25 -0.52
C LEU A 130 7.20 -15.17 -1.32
N GLN A 131 7.47 -13.90 -1.02
CA GLN A 131 6.80 -12.77 -1.65
C GLN A 131 7.50 -11.46 -1.33
N ILE A 132 7.20 -10.45 -2.16
CA ILE A 132 7.50 -9.06 -1.90
C ILE A 132 6.21 -8.24 -1.90
N GLY A 133 6.12 -7.24 -1.04
CA GLY A 133 5.03 -6.27 -0.99
C GLY A 133 5.55 -4.86 -0.76
N ASN A 134 4.68 -3.87 -0.90
CA ASN A 134 4.96 -2.48 -0.56
C ASN A 134 4.49 -2.16 0.86
N CYS A 135 5.20 -1.29 1.55
CA CYS A 135 4.82 -0.81 2.88
C CYS A 135 3.82 0.36 2.81
N GLY A 136 3.84 1.12 1.74
CA GLY A 136 2.97 2.27 1.52
C GLY A 136 3.10 2.81 0.11
N SER A 137 2.74 4.07 -0.07
CA SER A 137 2.85 4.79 -1.33
C SER A 137 4.30 5.10 -1.67
N PRO A 138 4.66 5.14 -2.96
CA PRO A 138 5.96 5.61 -3.39
C PRO A 138 6.21 7.05 -2.97
N ILE A 139 7.45 7.36 -2.57
CA ILE A 139 7.91 8.68 -2.17
C ILE A 139 8.69 9.29 -3.34
N GLU A 140 8.30 10.47 -3.78
CA GLU A 140 9.03 11.16 -4.84
C GLU A 140 10.31 11.78 -4.29
N LEU A 141 11.43 11.46 -4.92
CA LEU A 141 12.75 12.04 -4.70
C LEU A 141 13.27 12.62 -6.02
N ASP A 142 14.33 13.41 -5.96
CA ASP A 142 14.98 13.92 -7.17
C ASP A 142 15.57 12.79 -8.03
N GLU A 143 16.02 11.73 -7.37
CA GLU A 143 16.63 10.55 -8.00
C GLU A 143 15.59 9.58 -8.58
N GLY A 144 14.33 9.62 -8.15
CA GLY A 144 13.29 8.70 -8.59
C GLY A 144 12.20 8.44 -7.54
N TRP A 145 11.51 7.32 -7.68
CA TRP A 145 10.45 6.89 -6.77
C TRP A 145 10.99 5.89 -5.75
N LEU A 146 11.18 6.33 -4.51
CA LEU A 146 11.53 5.44 -3.41
C LEU A 146 10.30 4.68 -2.93
N LEU A 147 10.37 3.36 -2.93
CA LEU A 147 9.37 2.49 -2.35
C LEU A 147 9.98 1.70 -1.20
N LEU A 148 9.42 1.84 0.00
CA LEU A 148 9.69 0.90 1.07
C LEU A 148 8.93 -0.40 0.78
N THR A 149 9.62 -1.51 0.89
CA THR A 149 9.08 -2.84 0.61
C THR A 149 9.14 -3.72 1.86
N HIS A 150 8.32 -4.74 1.91
CA HIS A 150 8.51 -5.84 2.83
C HIS A 150 8.71 -7.13 2.05
N GLY A 151 9.66 -7.92 2.48
CA GLY A 151 9.87 -9.27 1.98
C GLY A 151 9.42 -10.29 3.03
N VAL A 152 8.92 -11.42 2.56
CA VAL A 152 8.58 -12.57 3.41
C VAL A 152 9.51 -13.71 3.09
N GLY A 153 10.40 -14.00 4.03
CA GLY A 153 11.32 -15.11 3.96
C GLY A 153 10.79 -16.38 4.60
N PRO A 154 11.66 -17.40 4.75
CA PRO A 154 11.32 -18.65 5.43
C PRO A 154 10.75 -18.42 6.83
N VAL A 155 9.87 -19.32 7.28
CA VAL A 155 9.16 -19.27 8.58
C VAL A 155 8.41 -17.96 8.83
N ARG A 156 7.89 -17.36 7.76
CA ARG A 156 7.18 -16.06 7.80
C ARG A 156 7.99 -14.93 8.44
N LYS A 157 9.30 -14.91 8.23
CA LYS A 157 10.13 -13.80 8.65
C LYS A 157 9.88 -12.62 7.71
N TYR A 158 9.27 -11.55 8.23
CA TYR A 158 9.07 -10.29 7.51
C TYR A 158 10.24 -9.36 7.76
N SER A 159 10.71 -8.74 6.71
CA SER A 159 11.78 -7.74 6.77
C SER A 159 11.45 -6.57 5.85
N ILE A 160 11.87 -5.37 6.23
CA ILE A 160 11.69 -4.16 5.44
C ILE A 160 12.89 -3.97 4.53
N GLY A 161 12.63 -3.66 3.28
CA GLY A 161 13.63 -3.27 2.30
C GLY A 161 13.27 -1.98 1.59
N ALA A 162 14.03 -1.63 0.56
CA ALA A 162 13.76 -0.47 -0.27
C ALA A 162 14.17 -0.72 -1.72
N VAL A 163 13.42 -0.11 -2.63
CA VAL A 163 13.70 -0.06 -4.06
C VAL A 163 13.51 1.36 -4.57
N LEU A 164 14.36 1.76 -5.51
CA LEU A 164 14.26 3.04 -6.22
C LEU A 164 13.88 2.74 -7.67
N PHE A 165 12.77 3.31 -8.12
CA PHE A 165 12.33 3.26 -9.50
C PHE A 165 12.67 4.55 -10.24
N ASP A 166 12.77 4.46 -11.57
CA ASP A 166 13.00 5.62 -12.43
C ASP A 166 11.87 6.64 -12.28
N ARG A 167 12.23 7.92 -12.28
CA ARG A 167 11.30 9.02 -12.05
C ARG A 167 10.29 9.21 -13.17
N ILE A 168 10.71 8.94 -14.42
CA ILE A 168 9.86 9.12 -15.62
C ILE A 168 9.09 7.84 -15.92
N ASP A 169 9.76 6.69 -15.77
CA ASP A 169 9.20 5.37 -16.04
C ASP A 169 9.33 4.47 -14.80
N PRO A 170 8.37 4.53 -13.86
CA PRO A 170 8.41 3.74 -12.63
C PRO A 170 8.37 2.21 -12.81
N SER A 171 8.26 1.73 -14.04
CA SER A 171 8.42 0.30 -14.33
C SER A 171 9.89 -0.16 -14.27
N LYS A 172 10.84 0.79 -14.28
CA LYS A 172 12.28 0.51 -14.28
C LYS A 172 12.85 0.65 -12.87
N VAL A 173 13.49 -0.43 -12.42
CA VAL A 173 14.26 -0.42 -11.16
C VAL A 173 15.62 0.22 -11.42
N ILE A 174 15.95 1.28 -10.67
CA ILE A 174 17.29 1.92 -10.68
C ILE A 174 18.20 1.26 -9.65
N ALA A 175 17.66 1.05 -8.43
CA ALA A 175 18.42 0.46 -7.33
C ALA A 175 17.50 -0.36 -6.42
N ARG A 176 18.09 -1.34 -5.73
CA ARG A 176 17.40 -2.20 -4.77
C ARG A 176 18.37 -2.63 -3.69
N LEU A 177 17.91 -2.64 -2.44
CA LEU A 177 18.71 -3.17 -1.35
C LEU A 177 18.85 -4.69 -1.47
N CYS A 178 20.07 -5.20 -1.33
CA CYS A 178 20.35 -6.64 -1.27
C CYS A 178 20.09 -7.21 0.12
N GLU A 179 20.36 -6.42 1.16
CA GLU A 179 20.10 -6.76 2.56
C GLU A 179 18.91 -5.95 3.07
N PRO A 180 18.13 -6.51 4.00
CA PRO A 180 17.01 -5.77 4.56
C PRO A 180 17.48 -4.54 5.35
N LEU A 181 16.70 -3.47 5.25
CA LEU A 181 16.88 -2.25 6.05
C LEU A 181 16.56 -2.53 7.53
N LEU A 182 15.55 -3.35 7.78
CA LEU A 182 15.09 -3.71 9.11
C LEU A 182 14.56 -5.14 9.12
N GLY A 183 14.91 -5.92 10.10
CA GLY A 183 14.39 -7.25 10.34
C GLY A 183 14.08 -7.48 11.82
N PRO A 184 13.30 -8.50 12.18
CA PRO A 184 12.95 -8.77 13.57
C PRO A 184 14.19 -9.24 14.35
N GLU A 185 14.51 -8.52 15.41
CA GLU A 185 15.61 -8.87 16.32
C GLU A 185 15.21 -10.04 17.23
N PRO A 186 16.15 -10.91 17.64
CA PRO A 186 15.82 -12.05 18.49
C PRO A 186 15.10 -11.68 19.80
N ALA A 187 15.43 -10.56 20.41
CA ALA A 187 14.84 -10.09 21.65
C ALA A 187 13.42 -9.51 21.47
N GLU A 188 12.99 -9.26 20.22
CA GLU A 188 11.69 -8.67 19.89
C GLU A 188 10.69 -9.73 19.39
N ARG A 189 11.11 -10.98 19.27
CA ARG A 189 10.32 -12.09 18.72
C ARG A 189 9.39 -12.70 19.73
N GLU A 190 8.51 -11.89 20.28
CA GLU A 190 7.47 -12.32 21.20
C GLU A 190 6.07 -12.03 20.62
N GLY A 191 5.05 -12.70 21.14
CA GLY A 191 3.65 -12.51 20.75
C GLY A 191 3.15 -13.43 19.66
N TYR A 192 2.00 -13.06 19.07
CA TYR A 192 1.26 -13.93 18.15
C TYR A 192 1.95 -14.15 16.80
N VAL A 193 2.69 -13.16 16.30
CA VAL A 193 3.49 -13.23 15.06
C VAL A 193 4.93 -12.79 15.30
N PRO A 194 5.76 -13.67 15.86
CA PRO A 194 7.05 -13.29 16.46
C PRO A 194 8.15 -12.92 15.46
N ASN A 195 7.98 -13.21 14.18
CA ASN A 195 9.00 -12.96 13.16
C ASN A 195 8.64 -11.81 12.22
N VAL A 196 7.82 -10.85 12.66
CA VAL A 196 7.28 -9.83 11.78
C VAL A 196 7.76 -8.44 12.18
N VAL A 197 8.45 -7.79 11.25
CA VAL A 197 8.57 -6.33 11.17
C VAL A 197 7.69 -5.87 10.01
N TYR A 198 6.73 -5.01 10.28
CA TYR A 198 5.76 -4.54 9.29
C TYR A 198 5.43 -3.07 9.51
N THR A 199 5.09 -2.35 8.42
CA THR A 199 4.69 -0.93 8.46
C THR A 199 3.37 -0.75 7.74
#